data_b867e42efa545f0851c225658279eae4
#
_entry.id   b867e42efa545f0851c225658279eae4
#
_cell.length_a   1.000
_cell.length_b   1.000
_cell.length_c   1.000
_cell.angle_alpha   90.00
_cell.angle_beta   90.00
_cell.angle_gamma   90.00
#
_symmetry.space_group_name_H-M   'P 1'
#
loop_
_entity.id
_entity.type
_entity.pdbx_description
1 polymer ?
#
loop_
_entity_poly.entity_id
_entity_poly.type
_entity_poly.pdbx_seq_one_letter_code
_entity_poly.pdbx_strand_id
1 'polypeptide(L)'
;MLDVRDDRLVVQVKGIYSVEKFLVARRLMYWQVYLHKTSVAAEQHLIKILSRAKELARGGVPNGYPGQEPLLFCSPALRYFLYQNIGFDKFSPTSEALEQYALLDDNDVLSAIKAWISSEDKVLSVLSESFVNRRLFRGERLEKPLTEDEKQALNKQYAAAIGVSEADAAYLWSEHVSTSNTYSEKADTIDILYSDGTVRDIAEASEILDLESLTRKTEKRYLFKFRNDGI
;
A
#
# COMPACT_ATOMS: atom_id res chain seq x y z
N MET A 1 15.83 29.13 -14.09
CA MET A 1 15.34 29.02 -12.72
C MET A 1 16.08 27.95 -11.89
N LEU A 2 16.63 26.93 -12.54
CA LEU A 2 17.55 26.00 -11.88
C LEU A 2 18.97 26.46 -12.06
N ASP A 3 19.84 26.19 -11.09
CA ASP A 3 21.27 26.47 -11.10
C ASP A 3 22.00 25.40 -10.32
N VAL A 4 23.33 25.35 -10.37
CA VAL A 4 24.17 24.45 -9.61
C VAL A 4 25.13 25.25 -8.74
N ARG A 5 25.17 24.95 -7.45
CA ARG A 5 26.10 25.53 -6.47
C ARG A 5 26.70 24.42 -5.62
N ASP A 6 28.01 24.41 -5.49
CA ASP A 6 28.73 23.44 -4.67
C ASP A 6 28.30 21.98 -4.95
N ASP A 7 28.18 21.63 -6.25
CA ASP A 7 27.71 20.32 -6.74
C ASP A 7 26.27 19.95 -6.31
N ARG A 8 25.46 20.95 -5.92
CA ARG A 8 24.07 20.80 -5.53
C ARG A 8 23.15 21.58 -6.48
N LEU A 9 22.00 20.98 -6.79
CA LEU A 9 20.94 21.63 -7.55
C LEU A 9 20.24 22.65 -6.66
N VAL A 10 20.17 23.92 -7.12
CA VAL A 10 19.47 25.00 -6.41
C VAL A 10 18.44 25.68 -7.31
N VAL A 11 17.42 26.28 -6.72
CA VAL A 11 16.38 27.05 -7.42
C VAL A 11 16.63 28.52 -7.19
N GLN A 12 16.77 29.32 -8.28
CA GLN A 12 16.88 30.77 -8.15
C GLN A 12 15.63 31.37 -7.50
N VAL A 13 15.78 32.40 -6.65
CA VAL A 13 14.68 33.01 -5.88
C VAL A 13 13.45 33.39 -6.72
N LYS A 14 13.63 33.79 -7.98
CA LYS A 14 12.53 34.07 -8.93
C LYS A 14 11.66 32.83 -9.23
N GLY A 15 12.13 31.62 -8.89
CA GLY A 15 11.42 30.35 -9.05
C GLY A 15 10.66 29.90 -7.81
N ILE A 16 10.74 30.59 -6.69
CA ILE A 16 10.19 30.17 -5.39
C ILE A 16 8.70 29.85 -5.47
N TYR A 17 7.91 30.72 -6.10
CA TYR A 17 6.45 30.51 -6.24
C TYR A 17 6.09 29.29 -7.07
N SER A 18 6.96 28.86 -7.99
CA SER A 18 6.74 27.63 -8.76
C SER A 18 6.96 26.40 -7.90
N VAL A 19 7.95 26.42 -7.01
CA VAL A 19 8.22 25.36 -6.05
C VAL A 19 7.10 25.28 -5.02
N GLU A 20 6.65 26.39 -4.48
CA GLU A 20 5.51 26.44 -3.55
C GLU A 20 4.25 25.83 -4.14
N LYS A 21 3.89 26.23 -5.37
CA LYS A 21 2.75 25.64 -6.11
C LYS A 21 2.92 24.13 -6.29
N PHE A 22 4.12 23.69 -6.62
CA PHE A 22 4.41 22.27 -6.77
C PHE A 22 4.21 21.50 -5.46
N LEU A 23 4.71 22.02 -4.34
CA LEU A 23 4.54 21.38 -3.02
C LEU A 23 3.06 21.29 -2.61
N VAL A 24 2.29 22.36 -2.84
CA VAL A 24 0.84 22.35 -2.59
C VAL A 24 0.13 21.34 -3.49
N ALA A 25 0.41 21.37 -4.79
CA ALA A 25 -0.20 20.44 -5.76
C ALA A 25 0.15 18.98 -5.40
N ARG A 26 1.40 18.69 -5.05
CA ARG A 26 1.83 17.38 -4.58
C ARG A 26 1.04 16.92 -3.35
N ARG A 27 0.87 17.79 -2.34
CA ARG A 27 0.08 17.46 -1.14
C ARG A 27 -1.36 17.14 -1.46
N LEU A 28 -1.99 17.96 -2.31
CA LEU A 28 -3.37 17.73 -2.73
C LEU A 28 -3.51 16.41 -3.50
N MET A 29 -2.57 16.13 -4.42
CA MET A 29 -2.55 14.89 -5.17
C MET A 29 -2.40 13.66 -4.26
N TYR A 30 -1.53 13.72 -3.24
CA TYR A 30 -1.40 12.63 -2.27
C TYR A 30 -2.73 12.34 -1.58
N TRP A 31 -3.44 13.35 -1.07
CA TRP A 31 -4.69 13.15 -0.35
C TRP A 31 -5.89 12.83 -1.24
N GLN A 32 -5.94 13.40 -2.44
CA GLN A 32 -7.10 13.25 -3.33
C GLN A 32 -6.99 12.03 -4.25
N VAL A 33 -5.79 11.54 -4.53
CA VAL A 33 -5.55 10.43 -5.44
C VAL A 33 -4.95 9.23 -4.70
N TYR A 34 -3.69 9.34 -4.24
CA TYR A 34 -2.97 8.18 -3.70
C TYR A 34 -3.53 7.70 -2.36
N LEU A 35 -3.84 8.61 -1.45
CA LEU A 35 -4.41 8.32 -0.13
C LEU A 35 -5.94 8.50 -0.09
N HIS A 36 -6.58 8.56 -1.27
CA HIS A 36 -8.03 8.55 -1.31
C HIS A 36 -8.55 7.23 -0.73
N LYS A 37 -9.61 7.31 0.09
CA LYS A 37 -10.15 6.13 0.80
C LYS A 37 -10.45 4.92 -0.09
N THR A 38 -10.84 5.15 -1.36
CA THR A 38 -11.11 4.07 -2.32
C THR A 38 -9.83 3.41 -2.82
N SER A 39 -8.77 4.19 -3.07
CA SER A 39 -7.46 3.67 -3.47
C SER A 39 -6.86 2.81 -2.35
N VAL A 40 -6.89 3.34 -1.12
CA VAL A 40 -6.43 2.59 0.07
C VAL A 40 -7.31 1.37 0.34
N ALA A 41 -8.63 1.45 0.10
CA ALA A 41 -9.51 0.29 0.22
C ALA A 41 -9.15 -0.83 -0.77
N ALA A 42 -8.79 -0.49 -2.02
CA ALA A 42 -8.33 -1.46 -3.01
C ALA A 42 -7.01 -2.10 -2.59
N GLU A 43 -6.07 -1.29 -2.11
CA GLU A 43 -4.78 -1.77 -1.58
C GLU A 43 -4.97 -2.73 -0.40
N GLN A 44 -5.78 -2.34 0.60
CA GLN A 44 -6.05 -3.20 1.77
C GLN A 44 -6.77 -4.50 1.37
N HIS A 45 -7.68 -4.44 0.40
CA HIS A 45 -8.34 -5.61 -0.13
C HIS A 45 -7.34 -6.56 -0.81
N LEU A 46 -6.46 -6.03 -1.66
CA LEU A 46 -5.40 -6.79 -2.33
C LEU A 46 -4.44 -7.44 -1.32
N ILE A 47 -4.03 -6.69 -0.29
CA ILE A 47 -3.19 -7.21 0.80
C ILE A 47 -3.87 -8.41 1.48
N LYS A 48 -5.18 -8.35 1.76
CA LYS A 48 -5.91 -9.46 2.39
C LYS A 48 -5.97 -10.69 1.49
N ILE A 49 -6.21 -10.52 0.18
CA ILE A 49 -6.18 -11.61 -0.80
C ILE A 49 -4.81 -12.29 -0.81
N LEU A 50 -3.74 -11.51 -1.00
CA LEU A 50 -2.37 -12.04 -1.07
C LEU A 50 -1.92 -12.68 0.25
N SER A 51 -2.33 -12.11 1.39
CA SER A 51 -2.03 -12.67 2.70
C SER A 51 -2.72 -14.03 2.90
N ARG A 52 -4.01 -14.15 2.50
CA ARG A 52 -4.73 -15.44 2.56
C ARG A 52 -4.11 -16.46 1.61
N ALA A 53 -3.81 -16.07 0.38
CA ALA A 53 -3.14 -16.94 -0.59
C ALA A 53 -1.79 -17.43 -0.06
N LYS A 54 -1.01 -16.55 0.57
CA LYS A 54 0.28 -16.90 1.19
C LYS A 54 0.13 -17.85 2.38
N GLU A 55 -0.89 -17.69 3.20
CA GLU A 55 -1.20 -18.61 4.30
C GLU A 55 -1.55 -20.02 3.77
N LEU A 56 -2.44 -20.10 2.78
CA LEU A 56 -2.83 -21.35 2.16
C LEU A 56 -1.65 -22.05 1.47
N ALA A 57 -0.82 -21.29 0.75
CA ALA A 57 0.38 -21.80 0.12
C ALA A 57 1.37 -22.42 1.13
N ARG A 58 1.42 -21.89 2.35
CA ARG A 58 2.30 -22.39 3.43
C ARG A 58 1.68 -23.52 4.26
N GLY A 59 0.37 -23.54 4.41
CA GLY A 59 -0.38 -24.61 5.10
C GLY A 59 -0.47 -25.89 4.29
N GLY A 60 -0.40 -25.79 2.97
CA GLY A 60 -0.28 -26.94 2.07
C GLY A 60 1.18 -27.24 1.78
N VAL A 61 1.65 -28.37 2.22
CA VAL A 61 3.00 -28.99 2.05
C VAL A 61 4.11 -28.01 1.61
N PRO A 62 5.06 -27.64 2.49
CA PRO A 62 6.23 -26.85 2.13
C PRO A 62 7.00 -27.54 1.01
N ASN A 63 7.29 -26.82 -0.09
CA ASN A 63 8.01 -27.33 -1.26
C ASN A 63 7.35 -28.56 -1.85
N GLY A 64 6.22 -28.36 -2.55
CA GLY A 64 5.47 -29.45 -3.18
C GLY A 64 6.36 -30.59 -3.62
N TYR A 65 6.07 -31.81 -3.19
CA TYR A 65 6.79 -32.98 -3.66
C TYR A 65 6.86 -32.93 -5.20
N PRO A 66 8.01 -33.25 -5.82
CA PRO A 66 8.11 -33.27 -7.26
C PRO A 66 6.97 -34.10 -7.84
N GLY A 67 6.09 -33.46 -8.62
CA GLY A 67 4.95 -34.12 -9.25
C GLY A 67 3.57 -33.76 -8.66
N GLN A 68 3.46 -32.95 -7.58
CA GLN A 68 2.18 -32.41 -7.12
C GLN A 68 1.92 -31.02 -7.72
N GLU A 69 0.72 -30.84 -8.26
CA GLU A 69 0.25 -29.53 -8.70
C GLU A 69 0.21 -28.55 -7.51
N PRO A 70 0.60 -27.28 -7.71
CA PRO A 70 0.50 -26.29 -6.67
C PRO A 70 -0.96 -26.10 -6.26
N LEU A 71 -1.21 -26.00 -4.95
CA LEU A 71 -2.55 -25.79 -4.38
C LEU A 71 -3.25 -24.55 -4.97
N LEU A 72 -2.47 -23.52 -5.33
CA LEU A 72 -2.97 -22.29 -5.91
C LEU A 72 -2.35 -22.04 -7.28
N PHE A 73 -3.19 -21.72 -8.26
CA PHE A 73 -2.73 -21.23 -9.56
C PHE A 73 -1.97 -19.90 -9.36
N CYS A 74 -0.75 -19.84 -9.90
CA CYS A 74 0.05 -18.62 -9.97
C CYS A 74 1.21 -18.80 -10.97
N SER A 75 1.75 -17.70 -11.48
CA SER A 75 2.96 -17.72 -12.29
C SER A 75 4.18 -18.21 -11.49
N PRO A 76 5.27 -18.64 -12.14
CA PRO A 76 6.49 -19.02 -11.45
C PRO A 76 7.05 -17.93 -10.54
N ALA A 77 7.04 -16.67 -10.99
CA ALA A 77 7.53 -15.52 -10.23
C ALA A 77 6.67 -15.28 -8.97
N LEU A 78 5.34 -15.26 -9.10
CA LEU A 78 4.44 -15.10 -7.96
C LEU A 78 4.53 -16.30 -7.00
N ARG A 79 4.65 -17.52 -7.54
CA ARG A 79 4.84 -18.74 -6.75
C ARG A 79 6.06 -18.66 -5.84
N TYR A 80 7.18 -18.16 -6.36
CA TYR A 80 8.40 -18.00 -5.57
C TYR A 80 8.17 -17.22 -4.29
N PHE A 81 7.42 -16.11 -4.33
CA PHE A 81 7.14 -15.26 -3.18
C PHE A 81 5.97 -15.75 -2.30
N LEU A 82 5.01 -16.46 -2.87
CA LEU A 82 3.89 -17.01 -2.09
C LEU A 82 4.33 -18.19 -1.22
N TYR A 83 5.08 -19.13 -1.80
CA TYR A 83 5.43 -20.38 -1.13
C TYR A 83 6.69 -20.27 -0.25
N GLN A 84 7.51 -19.26 -0.45
CA GLN A 84 8.75 -19.06 0.30
C GLN A 84 8.69 -17.80 1.18
N ASN A 85 9.51 -17.81 2.25
CA ASN A 85 9.73 -16.61 3.06
C ASN A 85 11.05 -15.95 2.65
N ILE A 86 10.94 -15.02 1.69
CA ILE A 86 12.09 -14.32 1.16
C ILE A 86 12.26 -13.00 1.91
N GLY A 87 13.29 -12.93 2.75
CA GLY A 87 13.68 -11.69 3.42
C GLY A 87 14.58 -10.83 2.53
N PHE A 88 14.77 -9.57 2.93
CA PHE A 88 15.61 -8.62 2.21
C PHE A 88 17.07 -9.09 2.07
N ASP A 89 17.56 -9.88 3.02
CA ASP A 89 18.89 -10.52 3.01
C ASP A 89 19.11 -11.46 1.83
N LYS A 90 18.05 -11.92 1.18
CA LYS A 90 18.11 -12.80 0.00
C LYS A 90 18.28 -12.05 -1.33
N PHE A 91 18.16 -10.71 -1.32
CA PHE A 91 18.34 -9.92 -2.52
C PHE A 91 19.80 -9.50 -2.68
N SER A 92 20.44 -10.05 -3.71
CA SER A 92 21.77 -9.65 -4.18
C SER A 92 21.77 -9.55 -5.71
N PRO A 93 22.74 -8.88 -6.35
CA PRO A 93 22.76 -8.65 -7.80
C PRO A 93 22.61 -9.90 -8.67
N THR A 94 22.95 -11.08 -8.14
CA THR A 94 22.90 -12.38 -8.86
C THR A 94 21.99 -13.39 -8.19
N SER A 95 21.08 -12.94 -7.31
CA SER A 95 20.21 -13.85 -6.58
C SER A 95 18.95 -14.22 -7.36
N GLU A 96 18.49 -15.45 -7.20
CA GLU A 96 17.19 -15.90 -7.73
C GLU A 96 16.04 -14.99 -7.26
N ALA A 97 16.10 -14.50 -6.01
CA ALA A 97 15.11 -13.59 -5.48
C ALA A 97 14.99 -12.30 -6.32
N LEU A 98 16.10 -11.71 -6.74
CA LEU A 98 16.10 -10.54 -7.61
C LEU A 98 15.59 -10.86 -9.02
N GLU A 99 15.97 -12.01 -9.58
CA GLU A 99 15.51 -12.46 -10.90
C GLU A 99 13.98 -12.67 -10.89
N GLN A 100 13.46 -13.40 -9.91
CA GLN A 100 12.00 -13.61 -9.77
C GLN A 100 11.25 -12.32 -9.49
N TYR A 101 11.83 -11.40 -8.71
CA TYR A 101 11.22 -10.08 -8.48
C TYR A 101 11.14 -9.23 -9.74
N ALA A 102 12.19 -9.27 -10.58
CA ALA A 102 12.22 -8.54 -11.84
C ALA A 102 11.23 -9.09 -12.89
N LEU A 103 10.83 -10.35 -12.76
CA LEU A 103 9.82 -11.00 -13.61
C LEU A 103 8.39 -10.78 -13.12
N LEU A 104 8.21 -10.41 -11.85
CA LEU A 104 6.88 -10.24 -11.24
C LEU A 104 6.24 -8.93 -11.68
N ASP A 105 5.02 -9.00 -12.21
CA ASP A 105 4.23 -7.85 -12.61
C ASP A 105 2.75 -7.94 -12.18
N ASP A 106 1.97 -6.89 -12.52
CA ASP A 106 0.55 -6.82 -12.20
C ASP A 106 -0.27 -7.94 -12.85
N ASN A 107 0.16 -8.47 -14.02
CA ASN A 107 -0.55 -9.53 -14.72
C ASN A 107 -0.46 -10.85 -13.96
N ASP A 108 0.69 -11.12 -13.33
CA ASP A 108 0.87 -12.31 -12.48
C ASP A 108 -0.15 -12.31 -11.34
N VAL A 109 -0.27 -11.18 -10.67
CA VAL A 109 -1.18 -11.00 -9.52
C VAL A 109 -2.64 -11.06 -9.97
N LEU A 110 -3.00 -10.31 -11.01
CA LEU A 110 -4.39 -10.24 -11.50
C LEU A 110 -4.87 -11.57 -12.10
N SER A 111 -4.01 -12.30 -12.81
CA SER A 111 -4.33 -13.62 -13.35
C SER A 111 -4.57 -14.63 -12.22
N ALA A 112 -3.73 -14.60 -11.20
CA ALA A 112 -3.88 -15.45 -10.03
C ALA A 112 -5.19 -15.14 -9.28
N ILE A 113 -5.51 -13.87 -9.01
CA ILE A 113 -6.75 -13.46 -8.34
C ILE A 113 -7.98 -13.93 -9.14
N LYS A 114 -7.97 -13.81 -10.47
CA LYS A 114 -9.07 -14.32 -11.30
C LYS A 114 -9.25 -15.84 -11.18
N ALA A 115 -8.18 -16.59 -11.13
CA ALA A 115 -8.24 -18.04 -10.93
C ALA A 115 -8.73 -18.41 -9.52
N TRP A 116 -8.36 -17.62 -8.51
CA TRP A 116 -8.75 -17.85 -7.11
C TRP A 116 -10.23 -17.57 -6.81
N ILE A 117 -10.99 -16.99 -7.73
CA ILE A 117 -12.45 -16.90 -7.63
C ILE A 117 -13.07 -18.29 -7.44
N SER A 118 -12.50 -19.31 -8.09
CA SER A 118 -12.94 -20.70 -7.99
C SER A 118 -12.20 -21.52 -6.92
N SER A 119 -11.53 -20.86 -5.98
CA SER A 119 -10.83 -21.54 -4.88
C SER A 119 -11.82 -22.25 -3.97
N GLU A 120 -11.43 -23.44 -3.46
CA GLU A 120 -12.18 -24.15 -2.41
C GLU A 120 -12.15 -23.39 -1.08
N ASP A 121 -11.11 -22.56 -0.84
CA ASP A 121 -11.06 -21.67 0.31
C ASP A 121 -12.04 -20.51 0.12
N LYS A 122 -13.06 -20.51 0.96
CA LYS A 122 -14.18 -19.57 0.85
C LYS A 122 -13.76 -18.11 1.03
N VAL A 123 -12.78 -17.84 1.92
CA VAL A 123 -12.27 -16.47 2.14
C VAL A 123 -11.55 -15.97 0.89
N LEU A 124 -10.63 -16.77 0.36
CA LEU A 124 -9.90 -16.41 -0.85
C LEU A 124 -10.84 -16.23 -2.05
N SER A 125 -11.82 -17.12 -2.21
CA SER A 125 -12.81 -17.06 -3.28
C SER A 125 -13.64 -15.77 -3.23
N VAL A 126 -14.27 -15.45 -2.09
CA VAL A 126 -15.15 -14.26 -2.00
C VAL A 126 -14.38 -12.96 -2.09
N LEU A 127 -13.17 -12.89 -1.53
CA LEU A 127 -12.30 -11.71 -1.66
C LEU A 127 -11.89 -11.50 -3.13
N SER A 128 -11.45 -12.57 -3.80
CA SER A 128 -11.03 -12.52 -5.20
C SER A 128 -12.17 -12.11 -6.12
N GLU A 129 -13.36 -12.72 -5.97
CA GLU A 129 -14.55 -12.37 -6.74
C GLU A 129 -14.96 -10.91 -6.52
N SER A 130 -14.98 -10.46 -5.28
CA SER A 130 -15.33 -9.09 -4.92
C SER A 130 -14.35 -8.08 -5.53
N PHE A 131 -13.05 -8.39 -5.51
CA PHE A 131 -12.01 -7.54 -6.09
C PHE A 131 -12.15 -7.42 -7.61
N VAL A 132 -12.28 -8.55 -8.33
CA VAL A 132 -12.42 -8.58 -9.79
C VAL A 132 -13.69 -7.84 -10.24
N ASN A 133 -14.78 -7.96 -9.50
CA ASN A 133 -16.05 -7.29 -9.76
C ASN A 133 -16.08 -5.83 -9.22
N ARG A 134 -14.94 -5.29 -8.77
CA ARG A 134 -14.82 -3.91 -8.23
C ARG A 134 -15.73 -3.61 -7.04
N ARG A 135 -16.15 -4.63 -6.31
CA ARG A 135 -16.83 -4.54 -5.01
C ARG A 135 -15.79 -4.43 -3.90
N LEU A 136 -15.00 -3.37 -3.95
CA LEU A 136 -13.90 -3.13 -3.01
C LEU A 136 -14.40 -2.95 -1.58
N PHE A 137 -13.51 -3.09 -0.61
CA PHE A 137 -13.80 -2.78 0.79
C PHE A 137 -14.41 -1.40 0.94
N ARG A 138 -15.36 -1.27 1.87
CA ARG A 138 -15.92 0.03 2.25
C ARG A 138 -15.09 0.64 3.37
N GLY A 139 -14.53 1.83 3.12
CA GLY A 139 -13.75 2.58 4.09
C GLY A 139 -14.63 3.50 4.94
N GLU A 140 -14.49 3.40 6.25
CA GLU A 140 -15.11 4.28 7.26
C GLU A 140 -14.00 4.94 8.07
N ARG A 141 -14.11 6.25 8.34
CA ARG A 141 -13.11 6.96 9.14
C ARG A 141 -13.26 6.62 10.61
N LEU A 142 -12.15 6.33 11.27
CA LEU A 142 -12.08 6.11 12.71
C LEU A 142 -11.37 7.29 13.38
N GLU A 143 -11.87 7.72 14.51
CA GLU A 143 -11.22 8.70 15.38
C GLU A 143 -10.21 8.06 16.33
N LYS A 144 -10.47 6.81 16.73
CA LYS A 144 -9.64 6.02 17.65
C LYS A 144 -9.37 4.63 17.06
N PRO A 145 -8.31 3.94 17.52
CA PRO A 145 -8.12 2.52 17.22
C PRO A 145 -9.30 1.70 17.70
N LEU A 146 -9.60 0.60 16.99
CA LEU A 146 -10.57 -0.37 17.44
C LEU A 146 -10.09 -1.06 18.72
N THR A 147 -11.01 -1.24 19.66
CA THR A 147 -10.77 -2.10 20.83
C THR A 147 -10.77 -3.56 20.44
N GLU A 148 -10.22 -4.43 21.29
CA GLU A 148 -10.24 -5.88 21.04
C GLU A 148 -11.65 -6.45 20.99
N ASP A 149 -12.58 -5.91 21.80
CA ASP A 149 -13.98 -6.32 21.78
C ASP A 149 -14.66 -5.97 20.45
N GLU A 150 -14.37 -4.78 19.89
CA GLU A 150 -14.87 -4.36 18.57
C GLU A 150 -14.32 -5.24 17.44
N LYS A 151 -13.02 -5.60 17.50
CA LYS A 151 -12.39 -6.54 16.55
C LYS A 151 -13.02 -7.93 16.63
N GLN A 152 -13.25 -8.44 17.83
CA GLN A 152 -13.93 -9.72 18.03
C GLN A 152 -15.36 -9.69 17.53
N ALA A 153 -16.10 -8.60 17.77
CA ALA A 153 -17.46 -8.42 17.25
C ALA A 153 -17.48 -8.44 15.70
N LEU A 154 -16.52 -7.78 15.04
CA LEU A 154 -16.36 -7.85 13.59
C LEU A 154 -16.08 -9.27 13.10
N ASN A 155 -15.18 -9.99 13.76
CA ASN A 155 -14.86 -11.37 13.39
C ASN A 155 -16.10 -12.27 13.51
N LYS A 156 -16.85 -12.20 14.61
CA LYS A 156 -18.11 -12.94 14.81
C LYS A 156 -19.16 -12.61 13.74
N GLN A 157 -19.33 -11.31 13.45
CA GLN A 157 -20.26 -10.85 12.42
C GLN A 157 -19.94 -11.45 11.05
N TYR A 158 -18.69 -11.35 10.62
CA TYR A 158 -18.27 -11.86 9.31
C TYR A 158 -18.19 -13.38 9.27
N ALA A 159 -17.78 -14.03 10.34
CA ALA A 159 -17.80 -15.49 10.45
C ALA A 159 -19.20 -16.06 10.22
N ALA A 160 -20.21 -15.47 10.86
CA ALA A 160 -21.60 -15.85 10.70
C ALA A 160 -22.13 -15.53 9.29
N ALA A 161 -21.80 -14.36 8.73
CA ALA A 161 -22.30 -13.91 7.43
C ALA A 161 -21.77 -14.73 6.27
N ILE A 162 -20.48 -15.14 6.33
CA ILE A 162 -19.82 -15.89 5.24
C ILE A 162 -19.79 -17.39 5.53
N GLY A 163 -19.95 -17.83 6.78
CA GLY A 163 -19.87 -19.22 7.20
C GLY A 163 -18.42 -19.74 7.22
N VAL A 164 -17.54 -19.00 7.88
CA VAL A 164 -16.11 -19.32 8.10
C VAL A 164 -15.77 -19.23 9.58
N SER A 165 -14.54 -19.59 9.98
CA SER A 165 -14.09 -19.40 11.36
C SER A 165 -13.91 -17.90 11.71
N GLU A 166 -13.96 -17.56 13.00
CA GLU A 166 -13.65 -16.18 13.46
C GLU A 166 -12.22 -15.76 13.12
N ALA A 167 -11.27 -16.70 13.10
CA ALA A 167 -9.89 -16.44 12.68
C ALA A 167 -9.81 -16.07 11.20
N ASP A 168 -10.51 -16.81 10.34
CA ASP A 168 -10.57 -16.55 8.91
C ASP A 168 -11.34 -15.26 8.58
N ALA A 169 -12.34 -14.92 9.39
CA ALA A 169 -13.11 -13.68 9.24
C ALA A 169 -12.25 -12.41 9.39
N ALA A 170 -11.09 -12.49 10.04
CA ALA A 170 -10.13 -11.38 10.16
C ALA A 170 -9.55 -10.92 8.80
N TYR A 171 -9.70 -11.72 7.75
CA TYR A 171 -9.34 -11.32 6.39
C TYR A 171 -10.37 -10.39 5.73
N LEU A 172 -11.60 -10.33 6.27
CA LEU A 172 -12.72 -9.57 5.69
C LEU A 172 -12.79 -8.10 6.15
N TRP A 173 -11.85 -7.68 6.95
CA TRP A 173 -11.72 -6.29 7.37
C TRP A 173 -10.25 -5.93 7.63
N SER A 174 -9.97 -4.62 7.67
CA SER A 174 -8.63 -4.09 7.97
C SER A 174 -8.75 -2.74 8.67
N GLU A 175 -8.00 -2.53 9.75
CA GLU A 175 -7.72 -1.21 10.29
C GLU A 175 -6.42 -0.69 9.70
N HIS A 176 -6.43 0.52 9.15
CA HIS A 176 -5.26 1.10 8.47
C HIS A 176 -5.11 2.58 8.82
N VAL A 177 -3.86 3.03 8.97
CA VAL A 177 -3.51 4.44 9.18
C VAL A 177 -2.76 4.93 7.95
N SER A 178 -3.42 5.79 7.16
CA SER A 178 -2.77 6.49 6.06
C SER A 178 -2.00 7.69 6.59
N THR A 179 -0.73 7.79 6.25
CA THR A 179 0.15 8.90 6.66
C THR A 179 0.68 9.63 5.44
N SER A 180 0.79 10.95 5.53
CA SER A 180 1.42 11.75 4.48
C SER A 180 2.33 12.79 5.09
N ASN A 181 3.55 12.87 4.54
CA ASN A 181 4.47 13.97 4.70
C ASN A 181 4.59 14.64 3.34
N THR A 182 4.47 15.96 3.28
CA THR A 182 4.59 16.67 2.01
C THR A 182 6.03 17.05 1.72
N TYR A 183 6.77 17.41 2.74
CA TYR A 183 8.15 17.85 2.70
C TYR A 183 8.90 17.33 3.94
N SER A 184 10.18 17.02 3.80
CA SER A 184 11.04 16.60 4.91
C SER A 184 12.36 17.37 4.84
N GLU A 185 12.56 18.31 5.75
CA GLU A 185 13.79 19.09 5.87
C GLU A 185 15.05 18.23 6.08
N LYS A 186 14.88 16.98 6.50
CA LYS A 186 16.01 16.09 6.81
C LYS A 186 16.43 15.21 5.63
N ALA A 187 15.54 14.98 4.66
CA ALA A 187 15.77 14.01 3.58
C ALA A 187 15.95 14.65 2.21
N ASP A 188 15.16 15.70 1.90
CA ASP A 188 15.09 16.29 0.56
C ASP A 188 15.00 17.82 0.68
N THR A 189 16.12 18.50 0.96
CA THR A 189 16.18 19.98 1.01
C THR A 189 16.00 20.57 -0.38
N ILE A 190 15.18 21.61 -0.48
CA ILE A 190 15.05 22.44 -1.69
C ILE A 190 15.71 23.78 -1.44
N ASP A 191 16.89 23.95 -1.97
CA ASP A 191 17.72 25.12 -1.74
C ASP A 191 17.34 26.25 -2.69
N ILE A 192 17.10 27.44 -2.13
CA ILE A 192 16.76 28.67 -2.86
C ILE A 192 17.99 29.57 -2.89
N LEU A 193 18.47 29.89 -4.11
CA LEU A 193 19.61 30.79 -4.36
C LEU A 193 19.10 32.22 -4.55
N TYR A 194 19.56 33.13 -3.70
CA TYR A 194 19.29 34.57 -3.78
C TYR A 194 20.29 35.30 -4.68
N SER A 195 19.97 36.54 -5.08
CA SER A 195 20.81 37.38 -5.95
C SER A 195 22.14 37.78 -5.33
N ASP A 196 22.22 37.80 -4.02
CA ASP A 196 23.45 38.09 -3.24
C ASP A 196 24.35 36.85 -3.08
N GLY A 197 23.96 35.71 -3.65
CA GLY A 197 24.67 34.42 -3.59
C GLY A 197 24.37 33.62 -2.35
N THR A 198 23.50 34.07 -1.43
CA THR A 198 23.08 33.29 -0.28
C THR A 198 22.13 32.16 -0.70
N VAL A 199 22.23 31.03 0.01
CA VAL A 199 21.35 29.85 -0.20
C VAL A 199 20.58 29.60 1.09
N ARG A 200 19.25 29.44 0.98
CA ARG A 200 18.37 29.09 2.12
C ARG A 200 17.44 27.96 1.73
N ASP A 201 17.05 27.15 2.70
CA ASP A 201 16.01 26.15 2.47
C ASP A 201 14.66 26.82 2.15
N ILE A 202 13.84 26.16 1.32
CA ILE A 202 12.49 26.66 0.96
C ILE A 202 11.62 26.88 2.21
N ALA A 203 11.83 26.13 3.29
CA ALA A 203 11.07 26.30 4.52
C ALA A 203 11.34 27.66 5.19
N GLU A 204 12.56 28.19 5.04
CA GLU A 204 12.92 29.52 5.53
C GLU A 204 12.65 30.63 4.50
N ALA A 205 12.73 30.29 3.23
CA ALA A 205 12.64 31.23 2.13
C ALA A 205 11.19 31.55 1.72
N SER A 206 10.21 30.71 2.03
CA SER A 206 8.82 30.86 1.63
C SER A 206 8.14 31.98 2.41
N GLU A 207 7.49 32.90 1.66
CA GLU A 207 6.70 33.99 2.22
C GLU A 207 5.19 33.71 2.23
N ILE A 208 4.74 32.75 1.40
CA ILE A 208 3.31 32.48 1.16
C ILE A 208 2.87 31.23 1.93
N LEU A 209 3.73 30.23 2.03
CA LEU A 209 3.39 28.96 2.64
C LEU A 209 3.96 28.86 4.06
N ASP A 210 3.09 28.63 5.02
CA ASP A 210 3.48 28.07 6.29
C ASP A 210 3.92 26.61 6.06
N LEU A 211 5.21 26.43 5.74
CA LEU A 211 5.78 25.13 5.45
C LEU A 211 5.86 24.24 6.69
N GLU A 212 5.83 24.79 7.91
CA GLU A 212 5.64 23.99 9.13
C GLU A 212 4.33 23.22 9.08
N SER A 213 3.27 23.81 8.53
CA SER A 213 2.00 23.11 8.30
C SER A 213 2.10 22.01 7.23
N LEU A 214 3.02 22.14 6.27
CA LEU A 214 3.26 21.16 5.21
C LEU A 214 4.18 20.02 5.65
N THR A 215 5.10 20.26 6.57
CA THR A 215 5.99 19.24 7.16
C THR A 215 5.26 18.41 8.20
N ARG A 216 4.16 18.92 8.75
CA ARG A 216 3.38 18.21 9.78
C ARG A 216 2.82 16.91 9.22
N LYS A 217 3.26 15.80 9.83
CA LYS A 217 2.70 14.47 9.56
C LYS A 217 1.20 14.47 9.82
N THR A 218 0.41 14.21 8.78
CA THR A 218 -1.04 14.08 8.90
C THR A 218 -1.40 12.60 8.84
N GLU A 219 -2.20 12.15 9.78
CA GLU A 219 -2.65 10.77 9.87
C GLU A 219 -4.18 10.70 9.75
N LYS A 220 -4.65 9.73 8.99
CA LYS A 220 -6.08 9.41 8.88
C LYS A 220 -6.24 7.92 9.10
N ARG A 221 -7.01 7.54 10.12
CA ARG A 221 -7.32 6.15 10.42
C ARG A 221 -8.62 5.74 9.75
N TYR A 222 -8.65 4.54 9.21
CA TYR A 222 -9.82 3.97 8.54
C TYR A 222 -10.03 2.53 8.99
N LEU A 223 -11.31 2.15 9.06
CA LEU A 223 -11.75 0.76 9.06
C LEU A 223 -12.25 0.44 7.66
N PHE A 224 -11.62 -0.53 7.01
CA PHE A 224 -12.03 -1.09 5.73
C PHE A 224 -12.76 -2.40 5.96
N LYS A 225 -13.96 -2.52 5.40
CA LYS A 225 -14.87 -3.66 5.60
C LYS A 225 -15.27 -4.29 4.28
N PHE A 226 -15.29 -5.61 4.22
CA PHE A 226 -15.88 -6.36 3.13
C PHE A 226 -17.37 -5.98 2.98
N ARG A 227 -17.83 -5.86 1.74
CA ARG A 227 -19.25 -5.59 1.44
C ARG A 227 -20.02 -6.89 1.32
N ASN A 228 -21.01 -7.04 2.16
CA ASN A 228 -21.91 -8.20 2.14
C ASN A 228 -23.15 -7.97 1.25
N ASP A 229 -23.13 -6.94 0.40
CA ASP A 229 -24.28 -6.48 -0.41
C ASP A 229 -24.49 -7.36 -1.66
N GLY A 230 -24.45 -8.68 -1.53
CA GLY A 230 -24.65 -9.52 -2.70
C GLY A 230 -24.18 -10.98 -2.59
N ILE A 231 -24.08 -11.51 -1.40
CA ILE A 231 -23.97 -12.95 -1.15
C ILE A 231 -25.33 -13.48 -0.70
#